data_826d0623e1887a89b2249c7bdc3a4e9b
#
_entry.id   826d0623e1887a89b2249c7bdc3a4e9b
#
_cell.length_a   1.000
_cell.length_b   1.000
_cell.length_c   1.000
_cell.angle_alpha   90.00
_cell.angle_beta   90.00
_cell.angle_gamma   90.00
#
_symmetry.space_group_name_H-M   'P 1'
#
loop_
_entity.id
_entity.type
_entity.pdbx_description
1 polymer ?
#
loop_
_entity_poly.entity_id
_entity_poly.type
_entity_poly.pdbx_seq_one_letter_code
_entity_poly.pdbx_strand_id
1 'polypeptide(L)'
;MNRQEGNSLPVSTMVKYGLADGTWPAGTSKFEKRGAAVEVPAWDSSKCLQCNQCALVCPHAAIRPILLDEAEESAKPAEFETVAAKGMNGKYTYRLQVSPYDCTGCGSCVNVCLAKDTAITMQSLESQVKEAENWTYAVEEVTIKKDAVSDKNVKSSQFAKPYFEFSGACAGCGETPYIKLVSQLFGDRMYITNASGCSSAYGGSTPSSPYCTDKKGHGPAWAMSLFEDNAEYAYGYLLGQDAIQKQLI
;
A
#
# COMPACT_ATOMS: atom_id res chain seq x y z
N MET A 1 -15.76 -4.53 13.54
CA MET A 1 -15.10 -5.77 13.11
C MET A 1 -14.32 -6.43 14.24
N ASN A 2 -13.34 -5.78 14.82
CA ASN A 2 -12.44 -6.42 15.82
C ASN A 2 -13.14 -6.95 17.08
N ARG A 3 -14.33 -6.44 17.43
CA ARG A 3 -15.15 -6.95 18.54
C ARG A 3 -16.02 -8.12 18.17
N GLN A 4 -16.13 -8.47 16.87
CA GLN A 4 -17.03 -9.52 16.36
C GLN A 4 -18.52 -9.33 16.75
N GLU A 5 -18.93 -8.10 16.97
CA GLU A 5 -20.29 -7.72 17.41
C GLU A 5 -21.15 -7.17 16.26
N GLY A 6 -20.87 -7.57 15.01
CA GLY A 6 -21.57 -7.06 13.82
C GLY A 6 -23.09 -7.23 13.88
N ASN A 7 -23.56 -8.30 14.48
CA ASN A 7 -25.00 -8.58 14.64
C ASN A 7 -25.73 -7.58 15.56
N SER A 8 -25.01 -6.82 16.38
CA SER A 8 -25.59 -5.77 17.23
C SER A 8 -25.80 -4.44 16.50
N LEU A 9 -25.24 -4.30 15.28
CA LEU A 9 -25.37 -3.07 14.51
C LEU A 9 -26.76 -2.98 13.85
N PRO A 10 -27.46 -1.85 14.02
CA PRO A 10 -28.75 -1.67 13.35
C PRO A 10 -28.55 -1.46 11.83
N VAL A 11 -29.56 -1.82 11.04
CA VAL A 11 -29.56 -1.66 9.57
C VAL A 11 -29.28 -0.20 9.18
N SER A 12 -29.74 0.78 9.96
CA SER A 12 -29.46 2.20 9.75
C SER A 12 -27.96 2.52 9.71
N THR A 13 -27.12 1.77 10.41
CA THR A 13 -25.66 1.90 10.32
C THR A 13 -25.15 1.51 8.94
N MET A 14 -25.68 0.44 8.37
CA MET A 14 -25.34 0.00 7.00
C MET A 14 -25.68 1.08 5.97
N VAL A 15 -26.91 1.64 6.07
CA VAL A 15 -27.35 2.73 5.19
C VAL A 15 -26.46 3.97 5.34
N LYS A 16 -26.12 4.36 6.58
CA LYS A 16 -25.26 5.52 6.87
C LYS A 16 -23.87 5.41 6.20
N TYR A 17 -23.34 4.20 6.11
CA TYR A 17 -22.01 3.95 5.49
C TYR A 17 -22.10 3.58 4.00
N GLY A 18 -23.27 3.73 3.36
CA GLY A 18 -23.43 3.50 1.93
C GLY A 18 -23.40 2.03 1.50
N LEU A 19 -23.63 1.10 2.42
CA LEU A 19 -23.55 -0.35 2.13
C LEU A 19 -24.86 -0.93 1.57
N ALA A 20 -25.92 -0.12 1.46
CA ALA A 20 -27.23 -0.59 1.04
C ALA A 20 -27.31 -0.95 -0.46
N ASP A 21 -26.42 -0.42 -1.28
CA ASP A 21 -26.34 -0.67 -2.73
C ASP A 21 -25.30 -1.74 -3.11
N GLY A 22 -24.70 -2.41 -2.11
CA GLY A 22 -23.69 -3.43 -2.33
C GLY A 22 -22.27 -2.91 -2.47
N THR A 23 -22.03 -1.61 -2.35
CA THR A 23 -20.67 -1.05 -2.30
C THR A 23 -20.01 -1.38 -0.96
N TRP A 24 -18.69 -1.44 -0.95
CA TRP A 24 -17.91 -1.70 0.26
C TRP A 24 -16.82 -0.64 0.43
N PRO A 25 -16.60 -0.13 1.65
CA PRO A 25 -15.57 0.87 1.88
C PRO A 25 -14.18 0.36 1.49
N ALA A 26 -13.48 1.11 0.63
CA ALA A 26 -12.13 0.78 0.22
C ALA A 26 -11.10 1.12 1.32
N GLY A 27 -9.97 0.38 1.33
CA GLY A 27 -8.83 0.67 2.19
C GLY A 27 -9.06 0.41 3.68
N THR A 28 -10.00 -0.45 4.04
CA THR A 28 -10.32 -0.73 5.45
C THR A 28 -9.23 -1.56 6.15
N SER A 29 -8.36 -2.24 5.42
CA SER A 29 -7.22 -3.00 5.98
C SER A 29 -6.28 -2.13 6.82
N LYS A 30 -6.18 -0.83 6.53
CA LYS A 30 -5.35 0.12 7.30
C LYS A 30 -5.75 0.25 8.78
N PHE A 31 -6.98 -0.11 9.13
CA PHE A 31 -7.50 -0.04 10.50
C PHE A 31 -7.24 -1.30 11.31
N GLU A 32 -6.80 -2.39 10.71
CA GLU A 32 -6.61 -3.65 11.43
C GLU A 32 -5.42 -3.62 12.39
N LYS A 33 -4.30 -3.04 11.98
CA LYS A 33 -3.09 -2.90 12.82
C LYS A 33 -2.78 -4.17 13.61
N ARG A 34 -2.60 -5.28 12.88
CA ARG A 34 -2.54 -6.63 13.45
C ARG A 34 -1.37 -6.85 14.41
N GLY A 35 -0.24 -6.15 14.21
CA GLY A 35 0.95 -6.30 15.05
C GLY A 35 1.46 -7.74 15.11
N ALA A 36 1.38 -8.47 14.00
CA ALA A 36 1.65 -9.91 13.98
C ALA A 36 3.14 -10.27 14.01
N ALA A 37 4.00 -9.31 13.70
CA ALA A 37 5.45 -9.53 13.64
C ALA A 37 6.08 -9.42 15.03
N VAL A 38 6.97 -10.35 15.38
CA VAL A 38 7.83 -10.25 16.57
C VAL A 38 8.96 -9.24 16.33
N GLU A 39 9.51 -9.25 15.11
CA GLU A 39 10.54 -8.33 14.65
C GLU A 39 10.08 -7.60 13.38
N VAL A 40 10.42 -6.32 13.29
CA VAL A 40 10.12 -5.46 12.15
C VAL A 40 11.39 -4.75 11.66
N PRO A 41 11.45 -4.33 10.39
CA PRO A 41 12.63 -3.68 9.85
C PRO A 41 12.83 -2.29 10.46
N ALA A 42 14.03 -2.04 10.96
CA ALA A 42 14.56 -0.72 11.34
C ALA A 42 15.47 -0.21 10.23
N TRP A 43 15.37 1.08 9.92
CA TRP A 43 16.12 1.73 8.86
C TRP A 43 17.32 2.49 9.41
N ASP A 44 18.49 2.27 8.79
CA ASP A 44 19.72 3.02 9.02
C ASP A 44 19.97 3.95 7.81
N SER A 45 19.70 5.23 8.01
CA SER A 45 19.80 6.25 6.97
C SER A 45 21.21 6.41 6.42
N SER A 46 22.23 6.23 7.27
CA SER A 46 23.64 6.42 6.94
C SER A 46 24.16 5.42 5.92
N LYS A 47 23.59 4.21 5.91
CA LYS A 47 23.97 3.10 5.00
C LYS A 47 23.08 3.03 3.75
N CYS A 48 21.94 3.70 3.77
CA CYS A 48 20.90 3.54 2.74
C CYS A 48 21.32 4.10 1.37
N LEU A 49 21.22 3.25 0.34
CA LEU A 49 21.46 3.64 -1.05
C LEU A 49 20.27 4.36 -1.69
N GLN A 50 19.08 4.35 -1.04
CA GLN A 50 17.82 4.87 -1.57
C GLN A 50 17.40 4.22 -2.89
N CYS A 51 17.64 2.93 -3.06
CA CYS A 51 17.30 2.18 -4.26
C CYS A 51 15.84 1.71 -4.29
N ASN A 52 15.13 1.77 -3.16
CA ASN A 52 13.72 1.38 -2.97
C ASN A 52 13.39 -0.11 -3.25
N GLN A 53 14.39 -0.99 -3.36
CA GLN A 53 14.16 -2.43 -3.57
C GLN A 53 13.36 -3.06 -2.42
N CYS A 54 13.62 -2.65 -1.19
CA CYS A 54 12.89 -3.10 -0.01
C CYS A 54 11.41 -2.72 -0.04
N ALA A 55 11.08 -1.55 -0.58
CA ALA A 55 9.70 -1.14 -0.80
C ALA A 55 9.04 -1.96 -1.92
N LEU A 56 9.77 -2.24 -3.02
CA LEU A 56 9.28 -3.04 -4.14
C LEU A 56 8.84 -4.43 -3.69
N VAL A 57 9.67 -5.13 -2.93
CA VAL A 57 9.39 -6.52 -2.53
C VAL A 57 8.48 -6.66 -1.32
N CYS A 58 8.12 -5.55 -0.65
CA CYS A 58 7.25 -5.62 0.52
C CYS A 58 5.84 -6.10 0.12
N PRO A 59 5.38 -7.27 0.62
CA PRO A 59 4.10 -7.85 0.20
C PRO A 59 2.88 -7.04 0.69
N HIS A 60 3.08 -6.25 1.75
CA HIS A 60 2.00 -5.56 2.45
C HIS A 60 2.03 -4.03 2.30
N ALA A 61 2.92 -3.49 1.47
CA ALA A 61 3.15 -2.05 1.35
C ALA A 61 3.46 -1.36 2.69
N ALA A 62 4.01 -2.11 3.65
CA ALA A 62 4.37 -1.62 4.98
C ALA A 62 5.72 -0.89 5.02
N ILE A 63 6.44 -0.84 3.90
CA ILE A 63 7.68 -0.06 3.72
C ILE A 63 7.47 0.88 2.56
N ARG A 64 7.67 2.19 2.80
CA ARG A 64 7.48 3.23 1.77
C ARG A 64 8.61 4.24 1.78
N PRO A 65 9.19 4.55 0.60
CA PRO A 65 10.07 5.68 0.46
C PRO A 65 9.22 6.96 0.42
N ILE A 66 9.60 7.92 1.23
CA ILE A 66 8.92 9.20 1.39
C ILE A 66 9.86 10.31 0.97
N LEU A 67 9.35 11.27 0.20
CA LEU A 67 10.05 12.50 -0.17
C LEU A 67 9.34 13.69 0.44
N LEU A 68 10.07 14.53 1.17
CA LEU A 68 9.56 15.74 1.78
C LEU A 68 10.10 16.95 1.03
N ASP A 69 9.25 17.94 0.81
CA ASP A 69 9.66 19.28 0.43
C ASP A 69 10.03 20.11 1.68
N GLU A 70 10.45 21.35 1.48
CA GLU A 70 10.91 22.23 2.56
C GLU A 70 9.83 22.51 3.62
N ALA A 71 8.58 22.64 3.20
CA ALA A 71 7.46 22.90 4.11
C ALA A 71 7.15 21.66 4.98
N GLU A 72 7.10 20.48 4.36
CA GLU A 72 6.89 19.22 5.06
C GLU A 72 8.09 18.87 5.95
N GLU A 73 9.32 19.16 5.50
CA GLU A 73 10.53 18.97 6.30
C GLU A 73 10.51 19.84 7.58
N SER A 74 9.99 21.04 7.47
CA SER A 74 9.88 21.96 8.61
C SER A 74 8.76 21.57 9.59
N ALA A 75 7.75 20.87 9.12
CA ALA A 75 6.57 20.45 9.91
C ALA A 75 6.69 19.03 10.50
N LYS A 76 7.74 18.30 10.17
CA LYS A 76 7.90 16.89 10.57
C LYS A 76 8.06 16.71 12.08
N PRO A 77 7.65 15.56 12.64
CA PRO A 77 7.94 15.20 14.03
C PRO A 77 9.45 15.22 14.32
N ALA A 78 9.83 15.57 15.55
CA ALA A 78 11.25 15.70 15.93
C ALA A 78 12.07 14.42 15.71
N GLU A 79 11.45 13.26 15.91
CA GLU A 79 12.09 11.95 15.70
C GLU A 79 11.95 11.41 14.27
N PHE A 80 11.36 12.19 13.37
CA PHE A 80 11.23 11.82 11.96
C PHE A 80 12.54 12.11 11.22
N GLU A 81 13.47 11.16 11.26
CA GLU A 81 14.77 11.28 10.62
C GLU A 81 14.65 11.34 9.10
N THR A 82 15.37 12.25 8.47
CA THR A 82 15.45 12.42 7.01
C THR A 82 16.87 12.64 6.57
N VAL A 83 17.18 12.31 5.33
CA VAL A 83 18.48 12.58 4.68
C VAL A 83 18.26 13.21 3.31
N ALA A 84 19.28 13.81 2.74
CA ALA A 84 19.18 14.35 1.38
C ALA A 84 18.75 13.28 0.37
N ALA A 85 17.76 13.58 -0.47
CA ALA A 85 17.28 12.67 -1.50
C ALA A 85 18.30 12.56 -2.65
N LYS A 86 18.87 11.37 -2.86
CA LYS A 86 19.86 11.11 -3.91
C LYS A 86 19.25 11.20 -5.31
N GLY A 87 19.86 12.02 -6.17
CA GLY A 87 19.42 12.20 -7.56
C GLY A 87 18.22 13.15 -7.73
N MET A 88 17.91 13.96 -6.71
CA MET A 88 16.79 14.92 -6.72
C MET A 88 17.27 16.39 -6.70
N ASN A 89 18.54 16.65 -6.99
CA ASN A 89 19.16 17.99 -7.10
C ASN A 89 18.91 18.89 -5.86
N GLY A 90 18.87 18.30 -4.68
CA GLY A 90 18.62 19.03 -3.44
C GLY A 90 17.16 19.48 -3.21
N LYS A 91 16.24 19.10 -4.10
CA LYS A 91 14.83 19.51 -4.03
C LYS A 91 14.06 18.89 -2.87
N TYR A 92 14.44 17.67 -2.47
CA TYR A 92 13.73 16.89 -1.46
C TYR A 92 14.66 16.28 -0.44
N THR A 93 14.13 16.01 0.73
CA THR A 93 14.69 15.04 1.67
C THR A 93 13.99 13.68 1.53
N TYR A 94 14.65 12.63 1.99
CA TYR A 94 14.22 11.25 1.85
C TYR A 94 14.15 10.56 3.20
N ARG A 95 13.11 9.74 3.38
CA ARG A 95 12.99 8.78 4.45
C ARG A 95 12.48 7.45 3.91
N LEU A 96 12.96 6.35 4.45
CA LEU A 96 12.34 5.04 4.28
C LEU A 96 11.49 4.76 5.52
N GLN A 97 10.18 4.86 5.39
CA GLN A 97 9.26 4.69 6.50
C GLN A 97 8.69 3.28 6.55
N VAL A 98 8.64 2.71 7.74
CA VAL A 98 8.04 1.41 8.02
C VAL A 98 6.78 1.58 8.87
N SER A 99 5.73 0.82 8.56
CA SER A 99 4.56 0.64 9.44
C SER A 99 4.78 -0.58 10.32
N PRO A 100 5.08 -0.43 11.61
CA PRO A 100 5.43 -1.56 12.47
C PRO A 100 4.27 -2.52 12.69
N TYR A 101 3.05 -2.00 12.83
CA TYR A 101 1.86 -2.82 13.10
C TYR A 101 1.26 -3.51 11.85
N ASP A 102 1.62 -3.06 10.66
CA ASP A 102 1.18 -3.65 9.39
C ASP A 102 2.26 -4.57 8.78
N CYS A 103 3.46 -4.57 9.34
CA CYS A 103 4.54 -5.47 8.95
C CYS A 103 4.25 -6.89 9.43
N THR A 104 4.57 -7.89 8.59
CA THR A 104 4.41 -9.32 8.91
C THR A 104 5.73 -10.02 9.29
N GLY A 105 6.83 -9.27 9.41
CA GLY A 105 8.12 -9.79 9.85
C GLY A 105 8.82 -10.76 8.88
N CYS A 106 8.47 -10.76 7.59
CA CYS A 106 8.95 -11.75 6.63
C CYS A 106 10.45 -11.65 6.26
N GLY A 107 11.13 -10.55 6.56
CA GLY A 107 12.54 -10.36 6.27
C GLY A 107 12.92 -10.11 4.80
N SER A 108 11.97 -10.14 3.86
CA SER A 108 12.27 -9.96 2.41
C SER A 108 13.00 -8.65 2.10
N CYS A 109 12.70 -7.58 2.81
CA CYS A 109 13.35 -6.28 2.67
C CYS A 109 14.84 -6.30 3.05
N VAL A 110 15.21 -7.09 4.05
CA VAL A 110 16.61 -7.27 4.48
C VAL A 110 17.37 -8.04 3.40
N ASN A 111 16.77 -9.12 2.89
CA ASN A 111 17.41 -10.00 1.90
C ASN A 111 17.73 -9.33 0.57
N VAL A 112 16.95 -8.31 0.18
CA VAL A 112 17.15 -7.58 -1.09
C VAL A 112 17.96 -6.29 -0.92
N CYS A 113 18.42 -5.98 0.28
CA CYS A 113 19.17 -4.76 0.52
C CYS A 113 20.53 -4.79 -0.19
N LEU A 114 20.74 -3.82 -1.08
CA LEU A 114 21.99 -3.74 -1.89
C LEU A 114 23.11 -2.98 -1.18
N ALA A 115 22.88 -2.44 0.01
CA ALA A 115 23.92 -1.75 0.78
C ALA A 115 24.96 -2.77 1.27
N LYS A 116 26.24 -2.40 1.21
CA LYS A 116 27.36 -3.27 1.62
C LYS A 116 27.18 -3.76 3.07
N ASP A 117 26.78 -2.85 3.95
CA ASP A 117 26.45 -3.13 5.35
C ASP A 117 24.95 -2.87 5.53
N THR A 118 24.15 -3.83 5.26
CA THR A 118 22.66 -3.76 5.20
C THR A 118 22.05 -2.56 5.93
N ALA A 119 21.36 -1.70 5.19
CA ALA A 119 20.73 -0.50 5.72
C ALA A 119 19.37 -0.77 6.41
N ILE A 120 18.96 -2.03 6.48
CA ILE A 120 17.73 -2.49 7.12
C ILE A 120 18.08 -3.72 7.96
N THR A 121 17.74 -3.66 9.23
CA THR A 121 17.94 -4.78 10.18
C THR A 121 16.61 -5.09 10.86
N MET A 122 16.35 -6.36 11.15
CA MET A 122 15.17 -6.74 11.94
C MET A 122 15.43 -6.40 13.41
N GLN A 123 14.48 -5.73 14.03
CA GLN A 123 14.49 -5.32 15.43
C GLN A 123 13.16 -5.70 16.08
N SER A 124 13.14 -5.84 17.42
CA SER A 124 11.89 -6.15 18.11
C SER A 124 10.81 -5.11 17.82
N LEU A 125 9.57 -5.54 17.64
CA LEU A 125 8.44 -4.65 17.41
C LEU A 125 8.35 -3.56 18.50
N GLU A 126 8.61 -3.93 19.75
CA GLU A 126 8.57 -3.01 20.89
C GLU A 126 9.52 -1.83 20.74
N SER A 127 10.73 -2.07 20.17
CA SER A 127 11.71 -1.01 19.92
C SER A 127 11.30 -0.04 18.80
N GLN A 128 10.36 -0.43 17.95
CA GLN A 128 9.93 0.31 16.74
C GLN A 128 8.52 0.90 16.87
N VAL A 129 7.88 0.83 18.03
CA VAL A 129 6.50 1.31 18.25
C VAL A 129 6.33 2.79 17.89
N LYS A 130 7.32 3.63 18.18
CA LYS A 130 7.31 5.06 17.84
C LYS A 130 7.23 5.33 16.33
N GLU A 131 7.65 4.39 15.49
CA GLU A 131 7.52 4.49 14.05
C GLU A 131 6.05 4.49 13.57
N ALA A 132 5.10 4.14 14.43
CA ALA A 132 3.68 4.24 14.10
C ALA A 132 3.20 5.70 13.99
N GLU A 133 3.72 6.62 14.82
CA GLU A 133 3.45 8.05 14.71
C GLU A 133 4.11 8.63 13.47
N ASN A 134 5.37 8.28 13.23
CA ASN A 134 6.10 8.66 12.01
C ASN A 134 5.38 8.17 10.75
N TRP A 135 4.83 6.94 10.78
CA TRP A 135 4.02 6.41 9.69
C TRP A 135 2.79 7.27 9.42
N THR A 136 2.06 7.64 10.46
CA THR A 136 0.86 8.48 10.33
C THR A 136 1.20 9.80 9.65
N TYR A 137 2.23 10.49 10.12
CA TYR A 137 2.71 11.71 9.47
C TYR A 137 3.06 11.49 7.99
N ALA A 138 3.83 10.44 7.69
CA ALA A 138 4.30 10.14 6.33
C ALA A 138 3.16 9.88 5.32
N VAL A 139 2.05 9.28 5.75
CA VAL A 139 0.95 8.89 4.83
C VAL A 139 -0.22 9.87 4.82
N GLU A 140 -0.42 10.63 5.88
CA GLU A 140 -1.53 11.56 5.99
C GLU A 140 -1.14 13.01 5.64
N GLU A 141 0.05 13.45 6.06
CA GLU A 141 0.48 14.85 5.88
C GLU A 141 1.38 15.02 4.64
N VAL A 142 2.30 14.09 4.39
CA VAL A 142 3.23 14.21 3.26
C VAL A 142 2.53 13.95 1.93
N THR A 143 2.79 14.80 0.95
CA THR A 143 2.23 14.70 -0.39
C THR A 143 3.10 13.88 -1.33
N ILE A 144 2.49 13.18 -2.29
CA ILE A 144 3.24 12.46 -3.31
C ILE A 144 3.85 13.44 -4.31
N LYS A 145 5.17 13.38 -4.48
CA LYS A 145 5.91 14.24 -5.41
C LYS A 145 5.83 13.65 -6.82
N LYS A 146 4.84 14.10 -7.60
CA LYS A 146 4.53 13.57 -8.93
C LYS A 146 5.70 13.62 -9.91
N ASP A 147 6.57 14.62 -9.80
CA ASP A 147 7.77 14.77 -10.60
C ASP A 147 8.88 13.76 -10.28
N ALA A 148 8.81 13.12 -9.12
CA ALA A 148 9.70 12.04 -8.72
C ALA A 148 9.18 10.64 -9.10
N VAL A 149 7.89 10.52 -9.44
CA VAL A 149 7.26 9.26 -9.84
C VAL A 149 7.53 8.99 -11.32
N SER A 150 8.00 7.78 -11.63
CA SER A 150 8.20 7.33 -13.01
C SER A 150 8.10 5.81 -13.09
N ASP A 151 7.58 5.31 -14.19
CA ASP A 151 7.51 3.88 -14.54
C ASP A 151 8.83 3.34 -15.15
N LYS A 152 9.79 4.21 -15.42
CA LYS A 152 11.04 3.87 -16.14
C LYS A 152 12.05 3.09 -15.30
N ASN A 153 11.92 3.13 -13.97
CA ASN A 153 12.82 2.40 -13.07
C ASN A 153 12.17 2.12 -11.71
N VAL A 154 12.69 1.12 -11.00
CA VAL A 154 12.19 0.66 -9.70
C VAL A 154 12.19 1.78 -8.66
N LYS A 155 13.29 2.55 -8.56
CA LYS A 155 13.39 3.61 -7.55
C LYS A 155 12.24 4.60 -7.65
N SER A 156 11.99 5.11 -8.84
CA SER A 156 10.98 6.15 -9.10
C SER A 156 9.55 5.61 -9.01
N SER A 157 9.30 4.37 -9.43
CA SER A 157 7.97 3.76 -9.34
C SER A 157 7.48 3.62 -7.90
N GLN A 158 8.40 3.40 -6.95
CA GLN A 158 8.05 3.19 -5.55
C GLN A 158 7.67 4.47 -4.79
N PHE A 159 7.90 5.66 -5.35
CA PHE A 159 7.35 6.90 -4.82
C PHE A 159 5.85 7.09 -5.12
N ALA A 160 5.29 6.28 -6.03
CA ALA A 160 3.86 6.29 -6.29
C ALA A 160 3.07 5.68 -5.11
N LYS A 161 1.85 6.19 -4.89
CA LYS A 161 0.93 5.61 -3.90
C LYS A 161 0.62 4.15 -4.27
N PRO A 162 0.79 3.18 -3.38
CA PRO A 162 0.22 1.87 -3.57
C PRO A 162 -1.30 1.92 -3.31
N TYR A 163 -2.08 1.39 -4.24
CA TYR A 163 -3.53 1.25 -4.09
C TYR A 163 -3.94 -0.15 -3.61
N PHE A 164 -2.95 -0.93 -3.18
CA PHE A 164 -3.11 -2.22 -2.54
C PHE A 164 -2.18 -2.28 -1.34
N GLU A 165 -2.74 -2.38 -0.12
CA GLU A 165 -1.98 -2.29 1.11
C GLU A 165 -2.56 -3.14 2.24
N PHE A 166 -1.71 -3.64 3.11
CA PHE A 166 -2.06 -4.33 4.36
C PHE A 166 -3.04 -5.49 4.17
N SER A 167 -2.89 -6.24 3.08
CA SER A 167 -3.74 -7.39 2.78
C SER A 167 -3.56 -8.51 3.81
N GLY A 168 -4.55 -9.41 3.88
CA GLY A 168 -4.46 -10.64 4.68
C GLY A 168 -3.59 -11.74 4.07
N ALA A 169 -2.76 -11.43 3.08
CA ALA A 169 -1.83 -12.39 2.46
C ALA A 169 -0.75 -12.86 3.45
N CYS A 170 -0.13 -14.00 3.14
CA CYS A 170 0.92 -14.59 3.94
C CYS A 170 2.12 -13.66 4.12
N ALA A 171 2.86 -13.83 5.22
CA ALA A 171 4.17 -13.22 5.39
C ALA A 171 5.10 -13.66 4.25
N GLY A 172 5.72 -12.70 3.55
CA GLY A 172 6.58 -13.01 2.41
C GLY A 172 5.85 -13.49 1.15
N CYS A 173 4.54 -13.21 1.01
CA CYS A 173 3.78 -13.56 -0.19
C CYS A 173 4.50 -13.10 -1.45
N GLY A 174 4.70 -14.01 -2.42
CA GLY A 174 5.38 -13.72 -3.69
C GLY A 174 4.49 -13.07 -4.74
N GLU A 175 3.17 -13.04 -4.54
CA GLU A 175 2.19 -12.50 -5.48
C GLU A 175 1.89 -11.01 -5.23
N THR A 176 1.67 -10.64 -3.99
CA THR A 176 1.18 -9.31 -3.63
C THR A 176 2.13 -8.15 -3.98
N PRO A 177 3.47 -8.30 -4.04
CA PRO A 177 4.36 -7.25 -4.57
C PRO A 177 4.05 -6.87 -6.02
N TYR A 178 3.64 -7.82 -6.86
CA TYR A 178 3.25 -7.54 -8.25
C TYR A 178 1.93 -6.77 -8.31
N ILE A 179 0.93 -7.18 -7.53
CA ILE A 179 -0.36 -6.48 -7.43
C ILE A 179 -0.12 -5.04 -6.95
N LYS A 180 0.70 -4.87 -5.92
CA LYS A 180 1.09 -3.55 -5.42
C LYS A 180 1.73 -2.70 -6.52
N LEU A 181 2.73 -3.22 -7.24
CA LEU A 181 3.40 -2.49 -8.33
C LEU A 181 2.41 -2.10 -9.44
N VAL A 182 1.57 -3.02 -9.90
CA VAL A 182 0.56 -2.72 -10.92
C VAL A 182 -0.41 -1.66 -10.39
N SER A 183 -0.81 -1.73 -9.12
CA SER A 183 -1.66 -0.71 -8.51
C SER A 183 -0.98 0.65 -8.38
N GLN A 184 0.34 0.71 -8.16
CA GLN A 184 1.10 1.96 -8.16
C GLN A 184 1.14 2.63 -9.53
N LEU A 185 1.15 1.84 -10.62
CA LEU A 185 1.22 2.33 -11.98
C LEU A 185 -0.16 2.72 -12.56
N PHE A 186 -1.20 2.01 -12.20
CA PHE A 186 -2.52 2.10 -12.84
C PHE A 186 -3.69 2.20 -11.87
N GLY A 187 -3.47 2.11 -10.56
CA GLY A 187 -4.50 1.91 -9.55
C GLY A 187 -5.59 2.97 -9.49
N ASP A 188 -5.30 4.20 -9.92
CA ASP A 188 -6.27 5.29 -9.97
C ASP A 188 -7.39 5.08 -11.01
N ARG A 189 -7.23 4.10 -11.92
CA ARG A 189 -8.12 3.84 -13.07
C ARG A 189 -8.28 2.36 -13.42
N MET A 190 -7.87 1.43 -12.54
CA MET A 190 -7.93 -0.01 -12.79
C MET A 190 -9.33 -0.57 -12.56
N TYR A 191 -9.71 -1.50 -13.43
CA TYR A 191 -10.75 -2.50 -13.17
C TYR A 191 -10.06 -3.84 -12.95
N ILE A 192 -10.43 -4.53 -11.88
CA ILE A 192 -9.87 -5.82 -11.50
C ILE A 192 -10.98 -6.84 -11.50
N THR A 193 -10.85 -7.85 -12.34
CA THR A 193 -11.68 -9.06 -12.31
C THR A 193 -10.88 -10.18 -11.71
N ASN A 194 -11.45 -10.89 -10.76
CA ASN A 194 -10.74 -11.87 -9.96
C ASN A 194 -11.48 -13.21 -9.95
N ALA A 195 -10.76 -14.29 -10.06
CA ALA A 195 -11.28 -15.64 -9.86
C ALA A 195 -11.09 -16.10 -8.41
N SER A 196 -11.66 -17.22 -8.04
CA SER A 196 -11.49 -17.83 -6.72
C SER A 196 -10.04 -18.29 -6.52
N GLY A 197 -9.46 -17.98 -5.37
CA GLY A 197 -8.09 -18.33 -5.00
C GLY A 197 -7.56 -17.42 -3.88
N CYS A 198 -6.22 -17.36 -3.73
CA CYS A 198 -5.60 -16.48 -2.75
C CYS A 198 -5.95 -15.01 -2.99
N SER A 199 -5.92 -14.56 -4.24
CA SER A 199 -6.20 -13.18 -4.62
C SER A 199 -7.64 -12.75 -4.32
N SER A 200 -8.62 -13.65 -4.40
CA SER A 200 -9.99 -13.41 -3.96
C SER A 200 -10.09 -13.37 -2.43
N ALA A 201 -9.39 -14.26 -1.74
CA ALA A 201 -9.40 -14.33 -0.28
C ALA A 201 -8.87 -13.04 0.34
N TYR A 202 -7.65 -12.60 -0.01
CA TYR A 202 -7.08 -11.38 0.56
C TYR A 202 -7.56 -10.09 -0.11
N GLY A 203 -8.17 -10.16 -1.32
CA GLY A 203 -8.63 -8.99 -2.06
C GLY A 203 -10.04 -8.54 -1.71
N GLY A 204 -10.93 -9.45 -1.35
CA GLY A 204 -12.35 -9.13 -1.13
C GLY A 204 -13.10 -10.01 -0.14
N SER A 205 -12.68 -11.26 0.08
CA SER A 205 -13.41 -12.19 0.96
C SER A 205 -13.04 -12.06 2.43
N THR A 206 -11.95 -11.42 2.76
CA THR A 206 -11.60 -11.05 4.14
C THR A 206 -12.46 -9.89 4.63
N PRO A 207 -12.64 -9.71 5.95
CA PRO A 207 -13.50 -8.65 6.48
C PRO A 207 -13.00 -7.22 6.20
N SER A 208 -11.80 -7.06 5.65
CA SER A 208 -11.20 -5.79 5.29
C SER A 208 -10.80 -5.73 3.82
N SER A 209 -10.84 -4.55 3.22
CA SER A 209 -10.42 -4.31 1.84
C SER A 209 -9.01 -3.75 1.78
N PRO A 210 -8.06 -4.43 1.13
CA PRO A 210 -6.71 -3.92 0.91
C PRO A 210 -6.62 -2.93 -0.25
N TYR A 211 -7.56 -2.95 -1.19
CA TYR A 211 -7.63 -1.96 -2.25
C TYR A 211 -8.14 -0.64 -1.70
N CYS A 212 -7.40 0.43 -1.93
CA CYS A 212 -7.66 1.75 -1.36
C CYS A 212 -7.74 2.84 -2.43
N THR A 213 -8.16 4.03 -2.02
CA THR A 213 -8.30 5.19 -2.89
C THR A 213 -7.29 6.28 -2.55
N ASP A 214 -7.08 7.22 -3.47
CA ASP A 214 -6.40 8.47 -3.19
C ASP A 214 -7.30 9.46 -2.43
N LYS A 215 -6.78 10.64 -2.10
CA LYS A 215 -7.53 11.71 -1.40
C LYS A 215 -8.72 12.26 -2.23
N LYS A 216 -8.80 11.94 -3.53
CA LYS A 216 -9.90 12.33 -4.42
C LYS A 216 -10.94 11.22 -4.59
N GLY A 217 -10.74 10.06 -3.98
CA GLY A 217 -11.62 8.90 -4.10
C GLY A 217 -11.33 8.02 -5.32
N HIS A 218 -10.26 8.26 -6.07
CA HIS A 218 -9.87 7.40 -7.18
C HIS A 218 -9.11 6.19 -6.67
N GLY A 219 -9.42 5.01 -7.20
CA GLY A 219 -8.78 3.75 -6.85
C GLY A 219 -9.33 2.59 -7.68
N PRO A 220 -8.79 1.38 -7.53
CA PRO A 220 -9.24 0.23 -8.27
C PRO A 220 -10.71 -0.12 -7.97
N ALA A 221 -11.45 -0.48 -9.01
CA ALA A 221 -12.71 -1.19 -8.88
C ALA A 221 -12.42 -2.70 -8.93
N TRP A 222 -12.83 -3.42 -7.89
CA TRP A 222 -12.57 -4.85 -7.78
C TRP A 222 -13.87 -5.63 -7.76
N ALA A 223 -13.93 -6.69 -8.56
CA ALA A 223 -15.05 -7.62 -8.59
C ALA A 223 -14.54 -9.04 -8.78
N MET A 224 -15.30 -10.01 -8.29
CA MET A 224 -14.99 -11.43 -8.38
C MET A 224 -16.05 -12.18 -9.14
N SER A 225 -15.61 -13.12 -9.96
CA SER A 225 -16.43 -14.15 -10.60
C SER A 225 -15.95 -15.52 -10.17
N LEU A 226 -16.63 -16.58 -10.59
CA LEU A 226 -16.18 -17.95 -10.39
C LEU A 226 -14.96 -18.23 -11.27
N PHE A 227 -14.19 -19.25 -10.90
CA PHE A 227 -13.01 -19.64 -11.66
C PHE A 227 -13.35 -20.01 -13.11
N GLU A 228 -14.49 -20.67 -13.29
CA GLU A 228 -14.94 -21.21 -14.57
C GLU A 228 -15.33 -20.13 -15.60
N ASP A 229 -15.77 -18.96 -15.16
CA ASP A 229 -16.32 -17.89 -16.01
C ASP A 229 -15.53 -16.56 -15.93
N ASN A 230 -14.42 -16.53 -15.22
CA ASN A 230 -13.70 -15.29 -15.00
C ASN A 230 -13.10 -14.68 -16.29
N ALA A 231 -12.73 -15.51 -17.25
CA ALA A 231 -12.20 -15.04 -18.53
C ALA A 231 -13.27 -14.28 -19.33
N GLU A 232 -14.48 -14.82 -19.40
CA GLU A 232 -15.65 -14.22 -20.05
C GLU A 232 -16.09 -12.94 -19.34
N TYR A 233 -16.08 -12.98 -18.01
CA TYR A 233 -16.39 -11.83 -17.18
C TYR A 233 -15.40 -10.66 -17.42
N ALA A 234 -14.09 -10.95 -17.43
CA ALA A 234 -13.06 -9.97 -17.73
C ALA A 234 -13.16 -9.41 -19.14
N TYR A 235 -13.46 -10.27 -20.11
CA TYR A 235 -13.67 -9.87 -21.49
C TYR A 235 -14.93 -9.00 -21.65
N GLY A 236 -16.01 -9.32 -20.95
CA GLY A 236 -17.21 -8.49 -20.90
C GLY A 236 -16.94 -7.08 -20.36
N TYR A 237 -16.13 -6.95 -19.32
CA TYR A 237 -15.67 -5.64 -18.83
C TYR A 237 -14.92 -4.85 -19.89
N LEU A 238 -13.97 -5.48 -20.59
CA LEU A 238 -13.20 -4.84 -21.66
C LEU A 238 -14.13 -4.33 -22.77
N LEU A 239 -15.03 -5.17 -23.25
CA LEU A 239 -15.98 -4.78 -24.31
C LEU A 239 -16.91 -3.65 -23.86
N GLY A 240 -17.38 -3.67 -22.60
CA GLY A 240 -18.19 -2.61 -22.03
C GLY A 240 -17.44 -1.28 -21.98
N GLN A 241 -16.19 -1.26 -21.54
CA GLN A 241 -15.35 -0.06 -21.52
C GLN A 241 -15.09 0.48 -22.91
N ASP A 242 -14.75 -0.38 -23.87
CA ASP A 242 -14.57 0.00 -25.27
C ASP A 242 -15.82 0.63 -25.87
N ALA A 243 -16.99 0.07 -25.58
CA ALA A 243 -18.27 0.62 -26.04
C ALA A 243 -18.55 2.01 -25.48
N ILE A 244 -18.30 2.21 -24.16
CA ILE A 244 -18.46 3.53 -23.52
C ILE A 244 -17.47 4.54 -24.11
N GLN A 245 -16.21 4.18 -24.28
CA GLN A 245 -15.20 5.06 -24.88
C GLN A 245 -15.57 5.50 -26.29
N LYS A 246 -16.08 4.58 -27.12
CA LYS A 246 -16.54 4.89 -28.49
C LYS A 246 -17.76 5.83 -28.53
N GLN A 247 -18.53 5.89 -27.46
CA GLN A 247 -19.66 6.83 -27.34
C GLN A 247 -19.24 8.23 -26.93
N LEU A 248 -18.05 8.35 -26.31
CA LEU A 248 -17.52 9.63 -25.82
C LEU A 248 -16.67 10.37 -26.84
N ILE A 249 -16.30 9.73 -27.95
CA ILE A 249 -15.50 10.28 -29.07
C ILE A 249 -16.41 10.61 -30.23
#